data_9b52274e9151f5a90f8311920c3c15b0
#
_entry.id   9b52274e9151f5a90f8311920c3c15b0
#
_cell.length_a   1.000
_cell.length_b   1.000
_cell.length_c   1.000
_cell.angle_alpha   90.00
_cell.angle_beta   90.00
_cell.angle_gamma   90.00
#
_symmetry.space_group_name_H-M   'P 1'
#
loop_
_entity.id
_entity.type
_entity.pdbx_description
1 polymer ?
#
loop_
_entity_poly.entity_id
_entity_poly.type
_entity_poly.pdbx_seq_one_letter_code
_entity_poly.pdbx_strand_id
1 'polypeptide(L)'
;MACARQIDRETGGVNWLCIALSVIILFCFGVKTSSADHGKHNLRILVADDVLVDYKRFVDGRDPLEIEVFDGKHSRRDVVEVVLLQQALRRGGWLGAFELLPGGNYARMMHMLANGEADITGSSTWLRDIEHKADRIASSTALIPEGRFEAGFYMLADNPNRLKVKNLRGIRLLRAASNRHWIPDWQALAKLHLVDLIHVPSWELMVQFVAEGRADFLLAPFQPGPEMELVVNGNSLLPIPDYKIALDGSRHFAVTRATPYSQDLLVALDQGIAELERIGRIEQAYRESGFFHPDVTDWNMIGSDGFGQSHLMPDHLADDPDNSMQNQIFSLSDITSRLYPETT
;
A
#
# COMPACT_ATOMS: atom_id res chain seq x y z
N MET A 1 77.45 65.64 18.41
CA MET A 1 77.98 64.32 18.00
C MET A 1 77.19 63.26 18.65
N ALA A 2 76.21 62.67 17.97
CA ALA A 2 75.36 61.63 18.50
C ALA A 2 75.21 60.57 17.38
N CYS A 3 75.65 59.37 17.72
CA CYS A 3 75.57 58.23 16.86
C CYS A 3 74.30 57.48 17.18
N ALA A 4 73.36 57.40 16.25
CA ALA A 4 72.13 56.62 16.44
C ALA A 4 72.37 55.22 15.93
N ARG A 5 72.11 54.18 16.77
CA ARG A 5 72.09 52.76 16.40
C ARG A 5 70.69 52.37 15.98
N GLN A 6 70.57 51.85 14.80
CA GLN A 6 69.45 51.28 14.21
C GLN A 6 69.33 49.81 14.71
N ILE A 7 68.22 49.44 15.27
CA ILE A 7 67.87 48.05 15.70
C ILE A 7 66.90 47.48 14.67
N ASP A 8 67.41 46.55 13.85
CA ASP A 8 66.56 45.74 12.99
C ASP A 8 65.76 44.73 13.84
N ARG A 9 64.42 44.78 13.71
CA ARG A 9 63.48 43.74 14.20
C ARG A 9 63.14 42.83 13.02
N GLU A 10 63.70 41.68 12.99
CA GLU A 10 63.17 40.54 12.19
C GLU A 10 61.89 40.02 12.83
N THR A 11 60.79 40.23 12.16
CA THR A 11 59.50 39.57 12.49
C THR A 11 59.39 38.28 11.70
N GLY A 12 59.57 37.14 12.40
CA GLY A 12 59.33 35.82 11.83
C GLY A 12 57.86 35.66 11.48
N GLY A 13 57.54 35.74 10.21
CA GLY A 13 56.22 35.40 9.69
C GLY A 13 55.96 33.90 9.77
N VAL A 14 55.19 33.46 10.77
CA VAL A 14 54.68 32.09 10.83
C VAL A 14 53.68 31.94 9.71
N ASN A 15 53.96 31.01 8.82
CA ASN A 15 53.21 30.77 7.59
C ASN A 15 51.85 30.11 7.93
N TRP A 16 50.80 30.91 8.15
CA TRP A 16 49.42 30.50 8.45
C TRP A 16 48.81 29.63 7.36
N LEU A 17 49.35 29.62 6.15
CA LEU A 17 48.90 28.75 5.06
C LEU A 17 49.13 27.25 5.30
N CYS A 18 50.18 26.86 6.03
CA CYS A 18 50.44 25.45 6.30
C CYS A 18 49.51 24.85 7.35
N ILE A 19 49.00 25.68 8.29
CA ILE A 19 48.07 25.21 9.34
C ILE A 19 46.67 25.04 8.76
N ALA A 20 46.22 25.89 7.84
CA ALA A 20 44.92 25.77 7.17
C ALA A 20 44.82 24.51 6.28
N LEU A 21 45.92 24.13 5.57
CA LEU A 21 45.92 22.90 4.77
C LEU A 21 45.90 21.62 5.62
N SER A 22 46.55 21.63 6.79
CA SER A 22 46.57 20.44 7.69
C SER A 22 45.22 20.18 8.31
N VAL A 23 44.41 21.20 8.61
CA VAL A 23 43.06 21.05 9.18
C VAL A 23 42.07 20.54 8.12
N ILE A 24 42.20 20.97 6.85
CA ILE A 24 41.33 20.48 5.76
C ILE A 24 41.59 19.01 5.43
N ILE A 25 42.85 18.56 5.51
CA ILE A 25 43.20 17.14 5.25
C ILE A 25 42.70 16.22 6.38
N LEU A 26 42.63 16.68 7.64
CA LEU A 26 42.09 15.87 8.75
C LEU A 26 40.57 15.71 8.70
N PHE A 27 39.85 16.65 8.07
CA PHE A 27 38.38 16.54 7.93
C PHE A 27 37.93 15.62 6.79
N CYS A 28 38.78 15.33 5.81
CA CYS A 28 38.48 14.44 4.68
C CYS A 28 38.70 12.95 5.00
N PHE A 29 39.30 12.58 6.12
CA PHE A 29 39.60 11.19 6.49
C PHE A 29 38.66 10.61 7.54
N GLY A 30 37.57 11.30 7.93
CA GLY A 30 36.69 10.92 9.04
C GLY A 30 35.36 10.25 8.65
N VAL A 31 35.02 10.16 7.38
CA VAL A 31 33.83 9.38 6.97
C VAL A 31 34.31 8.02 6.48
N LYS A 32 34.68 7.16 7.42
CA LYS A 32 34.56 5.71 7.17
C LYS A 32 33.06 5.46 7.00
N THR A 33 32.57 5.52 5.76
CA THR A 33 31.39 4.73 5.41
C THR A 33 31.76 3.29 5.72
N SER A 34 31.35 2.83 6.89
CA SER A 34 31.27 1.41 7.18
C SER A 34 30.27 0.86 6.15
N SER A 35 30.77 0.55 4.98
CA SER A 35 30.06 -0.28 4.01
C SER A 35 30.06 -1.67 4.64
N ALA A 36 29.20 -1.81 5.67
CA ALA A 36 29.11 -3.02 6.43
C ALA A 36 28.60 -4.13 5.51
N ASP A 37 29.03 -5.32 5.78
CA ASP A 37 28.71 -6.60 5.15
C ASP A 37 27.20 -6.95 5.15
N HIS A 38 26.34 -6.00 5.55
CA HIS A 38 24.92 -6.18 5.84
C HIS A 38 24.08 -6.48 4.59
N GLY A 39 24.45 -5.97 3.41
CA GLY A 39 23.72 -6.22 2.16
C GLY A 39 23.93 -7.60 1.54
N LYS A 40 24.66 -8.53 2.20
CA LYS A 40 24.97 -9.87 1.67
C LYS A 40 24.11 -10.99 2.24
N HIS A 41 23.26 -10.70 3.23
CA HIS A 41 22.37 -11.70 3.79
C HIS A 41 21.29 -12.10 2.78
N ASN A 42 21.02 -13.40 2.67
CA ASN A 42 19.87 -13.88 1.93
C ASN A 42 18.61 -13.48 2.68
N LEU A 43 17.63 -12.94 1.97
CA LEU A 43 16.38 -12.47 2.54
C LEU A 43 15.27 -13.50 2.34
N ARG A 44 14.57 -13.80 3.42
CA ARG A 44 13.37 -14.62 3.43
C ARG A 44 12.16 -13.69 3.27
N ILE A 45 11.49 -13.80 2.13
CA ILE A 45 10.38 -12.94 1.72
C ILE A 45 9.07 -13.73 1.84
N LEU A 46 8.15 -13.30 2.71
CA LEU A 46 6.84 -13.91 2.86
C LEU A 46 5.90 -13.43 1.74
N VAL A 47 5.33 -14.37 1.03
CA VAL A 47 4.33 -14.09 -0.01
C VAL A 47 3.07 -14.90 0.29
N ALA A 48 1.88 -14.30 0.16
CA ALA A 48 0.62 -15.02 0.30
C ALA A 48 0.55 -16.16 -0.72
N ASP A 49 -0.07 -17.29 -0.35
CA ASP A 49 0.03 -18.52 -1.15
C ASP A 49 -0.53 -18.36 -2.56
N ASP A 50 -1.66 -17.68 -2.72
CA ASP A 50 -2.26 -17.36 -4.01
C ASP A 50 -1.39 -16.41 -4.84
N VAL A 51 -0.82 -15.38 -4.19
CA VAL A 51 0.11 -14.44 -4.83
C VAL A 51 1.38 -15.15 -5.29
N LEU A 52 1.92 -16.06 -4.49
CA LEU A 52 3.13 -16.82 -4.85
C LEU A 52 2.91 -17.72 -6.09
N VAL A 53 1.71 -18.31 -6.19
CA VAL A 53 1.32 -19.10 -7.37
C VAL A 53 1.27 -18.21 -8.61
N ASP A 54 0.59 -17.08 -8.55
CA ASP A 54 0.45 -16.17 -9.68
C ASP A 54 1.77 -15.48 -10.02
N TYR A 55 2.58 -15.12 -9.01
CA TYR A 55 3.92 -14.58 -9.22
C TYR A 55 4.80 -15.54 -10.04
N LYS A 56 4.84 -16.83 -9.68
CA LYS A 56 5.62 -17.83 -10.44
C LYS A 56 5.15 -17.95 -11.90
N ARG A 57 3.85 -17.87 -12.14
CA ARG A 57 3.27 -17.88 -13.47
C ARG A 57 3.53 -16.59 -14.24
N PHE A 58 3.47 -15.44 -13.56
CA PHE A 58 3.77 -14.14 -14.15
C PHE A 58 5.25 -14.03 -14.55
N VAL A 59 6.15 -14.41 -13.65
CA VAL A 59 7.60 -14.38 -13.94
C VAL A 59 7.97 -15.36 -15.05
N ASP A 60 7.43 -16.56 -15.05
CA ASP A 60 7.61 -17.60 -16.11
C ASP A 60 9.07 -17.79 -16.51
N GLY A 61 9.96 -17.91 -15.52
CA GLY A 61 11.40 -18.13 -15.73
C GLY A 61 12.21 -16.85 -16.07
N ARG A 62 11.58 -15.69 -16.23
CA ARG A 62 12.29 -14.41 -16.39
C ARG A 62 13.01 -14.04 -15.10
N ASP A 63 14.10 -13.28 -15.19
CA ASP A 63 14.71 -12.66 -14.02
C ASP A 63 13.81 -11.50 -13.51
N PRO A 64 13.30 -11.55 -12.27
CA PRO A 64 12.48 -10.47 -11.72
C PRO A 64 13.16 -9.10 -11.73
N LEU A 65 14.50 -9.08 -11.68
CA LEU A 65 15.27 -7.84 -11.69
C LEU A 65 15.28 -7.15 -13.06
N GLU A 66 15.04 -7.91 -14.12
CA GLU A 66 15.03 -7.45 -15.53
C GLU A 66 13.60 -7.26 -16.09
N ILE A 67 12.56 -7.50 -15.28
CA ILE A 67 11.19 -7.26 -15.71
C ILE A 67 10.93 -5.75 -15.82
N GLU A 68 10.60 -5.31 -17.04
CA GLU A 68 10.26 -3.92 -17.34
C GLU A 68 8.80 -3.73 -17.78
N VAL A 69 8.12 -4.81 -18.13
CA VAL A 69 6.72 -4.84 -18.57
C VAL A 69 5.93 -5.67 -17.57
N PHE A 70 4.90 -5.06 -17.00
CA PHE A 70 4.13 -5.61 -15.88
C PHE A 70 2.70 -6.00 -16.27
N ASP A 71 2.34 -5.93 -17.54
CA ASP A 71 1.07 -6.41 -18.06
C ASP A 71 1.06 -7.93 -18.28
N GLY A 72 -0.10 -8.44 -18.67
CA GLY A 72 -0.27 -9.82 -19.11
C GLY A 72 -0.98 -10.72 -18.11
N LYS A 73 -1.05 -11.99 -18.48
CA LYS A 73 -1.74 -13.00 -17.68
C LYS A 73 -1.08 -13.18 -16.31
N HIS A 74 -1.87 -13.30 -15.28
CA HIS A 74 -1.44 -13.37 -13.86
C HIS A 74 -0.83 -12.10 -13.31
N SER A 75 -0.82 -10.99 -14.06
CA SER A 75 -0.48 -9.68 -13.52
C SER A 75 -1.63 -9.17 -12.65
N ARG A 76 -1.29 -8.73 -11.47
CA ARG A 76 -2.15 -8.01 -10.54
C ARG A 76 -1.29 -7.29 -9.50
N ARG A 77 -1.88 -6.32 -8.79
CA ARG A 77 -1.16 -5.43 -7.86
C ARG A 77 -0.12 -6.14 -6.99
N ASP A 78 -0.54 -7.12 -6.20
CA ASP A 78 0.33 -7.80 -5.22
C ASP A 78 1.39 -8.70 -5.87
N VAL A 79 1.14 -9.19 -7.08
CA VAL A 79 2.13 -9.94 -7.89
C VAL A 79 3.25 -9.01 -8.35
N VAL A 80 2.90 -7.85 -8.92
CA VAL A 80 3.93 -6.89 -9.38
C VAL A 80 4.68 -6.26 -8.21
N GLU A 81 4.06 -6.15 -7.03
CA GLU A 81 4.75 -5.69 -5.81
C GLU A 81 5.89 -6.64 -5.40
N VAL A 82 5.75 -7.96 -5.59
CA VAL A 82 6.85 -8.92 -5.32
C VAL A 82 8.04 -8.67 -6.26
N VAL A 83 7.78 -8.30 -7.51
CA VAL A 83 8.83 -7.91 -8.46
C VAL A 83 9.46 -6.57 -8.05
N LEU A 84 8.64 -5.56 -7.77
CA LEU A 84 9.09 -4.23 -7.35
C LEU A 84 9.94 -4.29 -6.08
N LEU A 85 9.58 -5.13 -5.10
CA LEU A 85 10.37 -5.35 -3.89
C LEU A 85 11.80 -5.80 -4.22
N GLN A 86 11.94 -6.82 -5.06
CA GLN A 86 13.24 -7.37 -5.44
C GLN A 86 14.06 -6.33 -6.22
N GLN A 87 13.43 -5.59 -7.13
CA GLN A 87 14.07 -4.50 -7.87
C GLN A 87 14.48 -3.35 -6.94
N ALA A 88 13.62 -2.94 -5.99
CA ALA A 88 13.93 -1.90 -5.00
C ALA A 88 15.14 -2.31 -4.15
N LEU A 89 15.12 -3.50 -3.56
CA LEU A 89 16.22 -3.99 -2.75
C LEU A 89 17.54 -4.02 -3.53
N ARG A 90 17.51 -4.51 -4.77
CA ARG A 90 18.72 -4.55 -5.61
C ARG A 90 19.25 -3.16 -5.95
N ARG A 91 18.37 -2.22 -6.28
CA ARG A 91 18.73 -0.83 -6.58
C ARG A 91 19.22 -0.08 -5.34
N GLY A 92 18.69 -0.40 -4.16
CA GLY A 92 19.18 0.12 -2.89
C GLY A 92 20.46 -0.53 -2.36
N GLY A 93 21.09 -1.41 -3.16
CA GLY A 93 22.41 -1.99 -2.85
C GLY A 93 22.37 -3.31 -2.07
N TRP A 94 21.22 -3.96 -1.92
CA TRP A 94 21.15 -5.29 -1.31
C TRP A 94 21.66 -6.36 -2.28
N LEU A 95 22.72 -7.07 -1.92
CA LEU A 95 23.40 -8.05 -2.79
C LEU A 95 23.06 -9.51 -2.48
N GLY A 96 22.43 -9.78 -1.34
CA GLY A 96 22.01 -11.13 -0.95
C GLY A 96 20.94 -11.72 -1.88
N ALA A 97 20.79 -13.03 -1.88
CA ALA A 97 19.74 -13.71 -2.61
C ALA A 97 18.37 -13.52 -1.97
N PHE A 98 17.32 -13.70 -2.76
CA PHE A 98 15.93 -13.63 -2.33
C PHE A 98 15.33 -15.03 -2.28
N GLU A 99 14.82 -15.43 -1.13
CA GLU A 99 14.10 -16.69 -0.91
C GLU A 99 12.62 -16.37 -0.67
N LEU A 100 11.74 -16.76 -1.60
CA LEU A 100 10.30 -16.57 -1.45
C LEU A 100 9.70 -17.73 -0.67
N LEU A 101 9.08 -17.41 0.47
CA LEU A 101 8.45 -18.37 1.37
C LEU A 101 6.92 -18.25 1.31
N PRO A 102 6.17 -19.37 1.29
CA PRO A 102 4.71 -19.33 1.41
C PRO A 102 4.30 -18.81 2.79
N GLY A 103 3.50 -17.76 2.82
CA GLY A 103 3.07 -17.09 4.05
C GLY A 103 1.64 -17.42 4.48
N GLY A 104 0.92 -18.26 3.72
CA GLY A 104 -0.49 -18.51 3.93
C GLY A 104 -1.32 -17.27 3.57
N ASN A 105 -2.17 -16.83 4.48
CA ASN A 105 -2.96 -15.60 4.33
C ASN A 105 -2.29 -14.40 5.00
N TYR A 106 -2.85 -13.19 4.75
CA TYR A 106 -2.37 -11.93 5.27
C TYR A 106 -2.12 -11.92 6.79
N ALA A 107 -3.07 -12.40 7.58
CA ALA A 107 -2.94 -12.41 9.05
C ALA A 107 -1.80 -13.31 9.54
N ARG A 108 -1.64 -14.48 8.89
CA ARG A 108 -0.55 -15.41 9.18
C ARG A 108 0.80 -14.82 8.81
N MET A 109 0.92 -14.18 7.65
CA MET A 109 2.17 -13.51 7.25
C MET A 109 2.60 -12.47 8.27
N MET A 110 1.67 -11.61 8.74
CA MET A 110 1.98 -10.60 9.75
C MET A 110 2.38 -11.21 11.10
N HIS A 111 1.86 -12.39 11.44
CA HIS A 111 2.26 -13.13 12.64
C HIS A 111 3.67 -13.71 12.48
N MET A 112 3.96 -14.40 11.39
CA MET A 112 5.27 -15.00 11.10
C MET A 112 6.36 -13.92 11.06
N LEU A 113 6.08 -12.78 10.40
CA LEU A 113 7.01 -11.65 10.33
C LEU A 113 7.32 -11.08 11.73
N ALA A 114 6.30 -10.89 12.58
CA ALA A 114 6.45 -10.40 13.94
C ALA A 114 7.28 -11.35 14.83
N ASN A 115 7.28 -12.65 14.52
CA ASN A 115 8.09 -13.66 15.22
C ASN A 115 9.50 -13.83 14.64
N GLY A 116 9.88 -13.10 13.58
CA GLY A 116 11.18 -13.23 12.93
C GLY A 116 11.36 -14.50 12.10
N GLU A 117 10.26 -15.16 11.71
CA GLU A 117 10.29 -16.35 10.86
C GLU A 117 10.66 -16.01 9.41
N ALA A 118 10.58 -14.73 9.05
CA ALA A 118 11.03 -14.17 7.78
C ALA A 118 11.48 -12.72 7.98
N ASP A 119 12.01 -12.10 6.93
CA ASP A 119 12.67 -10.80 7.02
C ASP A 119 11.75 -9.65 6.53
N ILE A 120 10.93 -9.92 5.52
CA ILE A 120 10.10 -8.89 4.85
C ILE A 120 8.87 -9.53 4.18
N THR A 121 7.79 -8.74 4.02
CA THR A 121 6.63 -9.13 3.21
C THR A 121 6.89 -8.90 1.72
N GLY A 122 6.45 -9.81 0.85
CA GLY A 122 6.60 -9.72 -0.60
C GLY A 122 5.65 -8.72 -1.25
N SER A 123 4.49 -8.51 -0.64
CA SER A 123 3.54 -7.47 -1.04
C SER A 123 3.32 -6.47 0.08
N SER A 124 2.86 -5.27 -0.29
CA SER A 124 2.63 -4.19 0.67
C SER A 124 1.51 -4.53 1.67
N THR A 125 1.64 -3.99 2.87
CA THR A 125 0.71 -4.15 4.00
C THR A 125 0.22 -2.78 4.47
N TRP A 126 -0.92 -2.72 5.14
CA TRP A 126 -1.44 -1.48 5.67
C TRP A 126 -0.55 -0.94 6.80
N LEU A 127 -0.24 0.37 6.78
CA LEU A 127 0.56 1.02 7.82
C LEU A 127 0.01 0.75 9.22
N ARG A 128 -1.30 0.85 9.37
CA ARG A 128 -1.99 0.57 10.63
C ARG A 128 -1.67 -0.80 11.21
N ASP A 129 -1.62 -1.85 10.38
CA ASP A 129 -1.35 -3.22 10.85
C ASP A 129 0.12 -3.40 11.26
N ILE A 130 1.03 -2.64 10.64
CA ILE A 130 2.44 -2.54 11.04
C ILE A 130 2.55 -1.81 12.39
N GLU A 131 1.87 -0.66 12.53
CA GLU A 131 1.89 0.16 13.76
C GLU A 131 1.35 -0.59 14.98
N HIS A 132 0.34 -1.45 14.80
CA HIS A 132 -0.15 -2.33 15.88
C HIS A 132 0.90 -3.34 16.38
N LYS A 133 2.00 -3.49 15.65
CA LYS A 133 3.13 -4.39 15.98
C LYS A 133 4.48 -3.66 15.88
N ALA A 134 4.50 -2.34 16.11
CA ALA A 134 5.67 -1.49 15.91
C ALA A 134 6.89 -1.86 16.76
N ASP A 135 6.69 -2.58 17.84
CA ASP A 135 7.75 -3.19 18.66
C ASP A 135 8.49 -4.32 17.91
N ARG A 136 7.86 -4.98 16.95
CA ARG A 136 8.38 -6.16 16.23
C ARG A 136 8.56 -5.96 14.73
N ILE A 137 7.81 -5.04 14.15
CA ILE A 137 7.77 -4.80 12.70
C ILE A 137 8.03 -3.32 12.44
N ALA A 138 8.75 -3.03 11.36
CA ALA A 138 8.95 -1.69 10.84
C ALA A 138 8.35 -1.56 9.44
N SER A 139 7.96 -0.35 9.07
CA SER A 139 7.47 -0.01 7.73
C SER A 139 8.56 0.61 6.87
N SER A 140 8.57 0.29 5.57
CA SER A 140 9.30 1.06 4.56
C SER A 140 8.64 2.42 4.31
N THR A 141 9.20 3.23 3.42
CA THR A 141 8.48 4.30 2.70
C THR A 141 7.22 3.73 2.06
N ALA A 142 6.17 4.56 1.94
CA ALA A 142 4.89 4.14 1.36
C ALA A 142 5.06 3.74 -0.12
N LEU A 143 4.62 2.56 -0.46
CA LEU A 143 4.51 2.11 -1.86
C LEU A 143 3.20 2.60 -2.49
N ILE A 144 2.12 2.61 -1.71
CA ILE A 144 0.83 3.22 -2.06
C ILE A 144 0.53 4.29 -1.01
N PRO A 145 0.61 5.58 -1.39
CA PRO A 145 0.27 6.68 -0.49
C PRO A 145 -1.20 6.65 -0.05
N GLU A 146 -1.50 7.33 1.05
CA GLU A 146 -2.87 7.48 1.54
C GLU A 146 -3.80 8.05 0.46
N GLY A 147 -5.02 7.51 0.37
CA GLY A 147 -6.02 7.89 -0.63
C GLY A 147 -5.78 7.36 -2.04
N ARG A 148 -4.69 6.66 -2.31
CA ARG A 148 -4.37 6.11 -3.63
C ARG A 148 -4.82 4.65 -3.82
N PHE A 149 -5.30 3.99 -2.77
CA PHE A 149 -5.85 2.65 -2.89
C PHE A 149 -7.34 2.73 -3.26
N GLU A 150 -7.62 2.55 -4.55
CA GLU A 150 -8.98 2.50 -5.08
C GLU A 150 -9.44 1.07 -5.32
N ALA A 151 -10.72 0.80 -5.10
CA ALA A 151 -11.36 -0.49 -5.31
C ALA A 151 -12.69 -0.35 -6.05
N GLY A 152 -13.01 -1.37 -6.86
CA GLY A 152 -14.31 -1.51 -7.51
C GLY A 152 -15.28 -2.36 -6.66
N PHE A 153 -16.57 -2.18 -6.93
CA PHE A 153 -17.66 -3.00 -6.40
C PHE A 153 -17.92 -4.17 -7.36
N TYR A 154 -17.34 -5.34 -7.08
CA TYR A 154 -17.34 -6.48 -8.00
C TYR A 154 -18.54 -7.39 -7.77
N MET A 155 -19.34 -7.59 -8.81
CA MET A 155 -20.49 -8.50 -8.88
C MET A 155 -20.22 -9.61 -9.89
N LEU A 156 -20.98 -10.72 -9.85
CA LEU A 156 -20.94 -11.71 -10.92
C LEU A 156 -21.14 -11.05 -12.30
N ALA A 157 -20.36 -11.46 -13.29
CA ALA A 157 -20.40 -10.91 -14.63
C ALA A 157 -21.76 -11.00 -15.29
N ASP A 158 -22.48 -12.10 -15.04
CA ASP A 158 -23.82 -12.38 -15.55
C ASP A 158 -24.96 -11.83 -14.67
N ASN A 159 -24.65 -11.14 -13.58
CA ASN A 159 -25.69 -10.56 -12.72
C ASN A 159 -26.41 -9.41 -13.44
N PRO A 160 -27.73 -9.54 -13.73
CA PRO A 160 -28.46 -8.53 -14.48
C PRO A 160 -28.64 -7.20 -13.73
N ASN A 161 -28.38 -7.19 -12.42
CA ASN A 161 -28.51 -5.98 -11.61
C ASN A 161 -27.25 -5.11 -11.64
N ARG A 162 -26.11 -5.65 -12.06
CA ARG A 162 -24.83 -4.89 -12.12
C ARG A 162 -24.96 -3.60 -12.91
N LEU A 163 -25.59 -3.64 -14.09
CA LEU A 163 -25.78 -2.47 -14.95
C LEU A 163 -26.98 -1.60 -14.54
N LYS A 164 -27.80 -2.02 -13.57
CA LYS A 164 -28.95 -1.26 -13.07
C LYS A 164 -28.58 -0.34 -11.89
N VAL A 165 -27.44 -0.52 -11.28
CA VAL A 165 -26.95 0.38 -10.24
C VAL A 165 -26.50 1.69 -10.89
N LYS A 166 -27.19 2.80 -10.62
CA LYS A 166 -26.97 4.09 -11.26
C LYS A 166 -26.62 5.22 -10.28
N ASN A 167 -26.52 4.92 -8.99
CA ASN A 167 -26.17 5.90 -7.96
C ASN A 167 -25.85 5.22 -6.63
N LEU A 168 -25.36 5.98 -5.65
CA LEU A 168 -25.06 5.51 -4.30
C LEU A 168 -26.27 4.84 -3.62
N ARG A 169 -27.49 5.33 -3.85
CA ARG A 169 -28.69 4.71 -3.30
C ARG A 169 -28.87 3.27 -3.80
N GLY A 170 -28.56 3.03 -5.10
CA GLY A 170 -28.55 1.67 -5.66
C GLY A 170 -27.53 0.76 -5.00
N ILE A 171 -26.32 1.27 -4.71
CA ILE A 171 -25.28 0.51 -3.99
C ILE A 171 -25.75 0.18 -2.57
N ARG A 172 -26.40 1.12 -1.87
CA ARG A 172 -26.91 0.91 -0.50
C ARG A 172 -27.97 -0.20 -0.39
N LEU A 173 -28.63 -0.53 -1.48
CA LEU A 173 -29.62 -1.61 -1.53
C LEU A 173 -29.00 -2.99 -1.74
N LEU A 174 -27.67 -3.09 -1.80
CA LEU A 174 -26.94 -4.32 -2.01
C LEU A 174 -26.36 -4.86 -0.70
N ARG A 175 -26.06 -6.15 -0.70
CA ARG A 175 -25.36 -6.88 0.37
C ARG A 175 -23.89 -7.04 -0.02
N ALA A 176 -22.97 -6.69 0.86
CA ALA A 176 -21.54 -6.87 0.64
C ALA A 176 -20.98 -8.06 1.41
N ALA A 177 -20.06 -8.81 0.82
CA ALA A 177 -19.19 -9.74 1.51
C ALA A 177 -17.82 -9.07 1.76
N SER A 178 -17.34 -9.12 3.02
CA SER A 178 -15.99 -8.64 3.38
C SER A 178 -15.49 -9.34 4.64
N ASN A 179 -14.21 -9.19 4.95
CA ASN A 179 -13.64 -9.71 6.18
C ASN A 179 -13.48 -8.57 7.21
N ARG A 180 -14.07 -8.75 8.41
CA ARG A 180 -13.99 -7.76 9.49
C ARG A 180 -12.54 -7.45 9.94
N HIS A 181 -11.60 -8.34 9.64
CA HIS A 181 -10.18 -8.14 9.94
C HIS A 181 -9.44 -7.36 8.84
N TRP A 182 -10.08 -7.14 7.68
CA TRP A 182 -9.62 -6.20 6.66
C TRP A 182 -10.19 -4.82 6.99
N ILE A 183 -9.56 -4.17 7.94
CA ILE A 183 -10.12 -2.98 8.58
C ILE A 183 -10.47 -1.86 7.58
N PRO A 184 -9.60 -1.48 6.62
CA PRO A 184 -9.94 -0.44 5.66
C PRO A 184 -11.17 -0.77 4.81
N ASP A 185 -11.24 -2.00 4.29
CA ASP A 185 -12.38 -2.49 3.50
C ASP A 185 -13.67 -2.50 4.33
N TRP A 186 -13.60 -3.10 5.53
CA TRP A 186 -14.75 -3.19 6.43
C TRP A 186 -15.29 -1.82 6.83
N GLN A 187 -14.40 -0.89 7.19
CA GLN A 187 -14.79 0.46 7.59
C GLN A 187 -15.37 1.27 6.43
N ALA A 188 -14.78 1.15 5.23
CA ALA A 188 -15.29 1.81 4.03
C ALA A 188 -16.71 1.32 3.70
N LEU A 189 -16.94 0.00 3.74
CA LEU A 189 -18.27 -0.59 3.51
C LEU A 189 -19.29 -0.23 4.61
N ALA A 190 -18.88 -0.24 5.88
CA ALA A 190 -19.76 0.11 7.00
C ALA A 190 -20.29 1.56 6.90
N LYS A 191 -19.47 2.49 6.44
CA LYS A 191 -19.87 3.88 6.21
C LYS A 191 -20.92 4.04 5.08
N LEU A 192 -21.06 3.07 4.19
CA LEU A 192 -22.03 3.13 3.10
C LEU A 192 -23.47 2.87 3.55
N HIS A 193 -23.69 2.31 4.75
CA HIS A 193 -25.01 1.94 5.25
C HIS A 193 -25.77 0.99 4.28
N LEU A 194 -25.12 -0.10 3.91
CA LEU A 194 -25.66 -1.14 3.03
C LEU A 194 -26.84 -1.88 3.69
N VAL A 195 -27.64 -2.60 2.89
CA VAL A 195 -28.68 -3.51 3.43
C VAL A 195 -28.06 -4.54 4.35
N ASP A 196 -26.90 -5.09 3.98
CA ASP A 196 -26.16 -6.02 4.84
C ASP A 196 -24.66 -5.97 4.53
N LEU A 197 -23.83 -6.16 5.57
CA LEU A 197 -22.38 -6.30 5.49
C LEU A 197 -21.97 -7.62 6.14
N ILE A 198 -21.75 -8.63 5.32
CA ILE A 198 -21.56 -10.01 5.71
C ILE A 198 -20.08 -10.30 5.96
N HIS A 199 -19.77 -10.76 7.18
CA HIS A 199 -18.42 -11.23 7.48
C HIS A 199 -18.15 -12.59 6.88
N VAL A 200 -17.10 -12.69 6.06
CA VAL A 200 -16.61 -13.92 5.45
C VAL A 200 -15.11 -14.06 5.72
N PRO A 201 -14.63 -15.21 6.21
CA PRO A 201 -13.27 -15.32 6.76
C PRO A 201 -12.15 -15.39 5.70
N SER A 202 -12.44 -15.78 4.46
CA SER A 202 -11.42 -15.87 3.39
C SER A 202 -11.90 -15.26 2.08
N TRP A 203 -10.95 -14.92 1.22
CA TRP A 203 -11.19 -14.37 -0.10
C TRP A 203 -12.01 -15.30 -0.98
N GLU A 204 -11.63 -16.57 -1.06
CA GLU A 204 -12.29 -17.58 -1.89
C GLU A 204 -13.75 -17.77 -1.46
N LEU A 205 -14.02 -17.77 -0.14
CA LEU A 205 -15.38 -17.85 0.40
C LEU A 205 -16.17 -16.58 0.10
N MET A 206 -15.57 -15.39 0.07
CA MET A 206 -16.27 -14.17 -0.34
C MET A 206 -16.76 -14.28 -1.78
N VAL A 207 -15.89 -14.73 -2.69
CA VAL A 207 -16.25 -14.96 -4.09
C VAL A 207 -17.37 -16.00 -4.20
N GLN A 208 -17.29 -17.08 -3.43
CA GLN A 208 -18.34 -18.10 -3.39
C GLN A 208 -19.68 -17.53 -2.87
N PHE A 209 -19.66 -16.67 -1.84
CA PHE A 209 -20.87 -16.00 -1.33
C PHE A 209 -21.54 -15.14 -2.39
N VAL A 210 -20.75 -14.44 -3.21
CA VAL A 210 -21.28 -13.68 -4.34
C VAL A 210 -21.81 -14.62 -5.43
N ALA A 211 -21.09 -15.70 -5.74
CA ALA A 211 -21.50 -16.68 -6.74
C ALA A 211 -22.81 -17.40 -6.37
N GLU A 212 -23.03 -17.68 -5.08
CA GLU A 212 -24.25 -18.32 -4.56
C GLU A 212 -25.39 -17.31 -4.31
N GLY A 213 -25.20 -16.01 -4.61
CA GLY A 213 -26.19 -14.96 -4.37
C GLY A 213 -26.47 -14.69 -2.87
N ARG A 214 -25.57 -15.10 -1.98
CA ARG A 214 -25.65 -14.79 -0.54
C ARG A 214 -25.19 -13.38 -0.23
N ALA A 215 -24.25 -12.85 -1.03
CA ALA A 215 -23.91 -11.44 -1.13
C ALA A 215 -24.10 -10.99 -2.59
N ASP A 216 -24.25 -9.69 -2.81
CA ASP A 216 -24.41 -9.13 -4.14
C ASP A 216 -23.08 -8.71 -4.74
N PHE A 217 -22.13 -8.24 -3.90
CA PHE A 217 -20.80 -7.79 -4.33
C PHE A 217 -19.74 -7.98 -3.25
N LEU A 218 -18.47 -7.81 -3.67
CA LEU A 218 -17.30 -7.65 -2.82
C LEU A 218 -16.46 -6.47 -3.34
N LEU A 219 -15.56 -5.94 -2.50
CA LEU A 219 -14.54 -4.98 -2.96
C LEU A 219 -13.31 -5.72 -3.46
N ALA A 220 -12.79 -5.28 -4.59
CA ALA A 220 -11.49 -5.72 -5.11
C ALA A 220 -10.75 -4.57 -5.80
N PRO A 221 -9.41 -4.58 -5.80
CA PRO A 221 -8.62 -3.73 -6.67
C PRO A 221 -9.00 -3.97 -8.14
N PHE A 222 -8.88 -2.94 -8.96
CA PHE A 222 -9.11 -3.09 -10.40
C PHE A 222 -8.10 -4.07 -11.01
N GLN A 223 -8.55 -4.77 -12.04
CA GLN A 223 -7.80 -5.81 -12.74
C GLN A 223 -7.34 -5.30 -14.11
N PRO A 224 -6.28 -5.88 -14.71
CA PRO A 224 -5.87 -5.53 -16.06
C PRO A 224 -6.93 -5.90 -17.10
N GLY A 225 -6.87 -5.23 -18.24
CA GLY A 225 -7.78 -5.44 -19.36
C GLY A 225 -9.05 -4.57 -19.31
N PRO A 226 -9.72 -4.40 -20.47
CA PRO A 226 -10.73 -3.36 -20.65
C PRO A 226 -12.00 -3.56 -19.80
N GLU A 227 -12.31 -4.78 -19.40
CA GLU A 227 -13.48 -5.08 -18.58
C GLU A 227 -13.12 -5.22 -17.10
N MET A 228 -11.84 -5.17 -16.76
CA MET A 228 -11.34 -5.35 -15.38
C MET A 228 -11.85 -6.64 -14.73
N GLU A 229 -11.93 -7.72 -15.52
CA GLU A 229 -12.48 -8.99 -15.09
C GLU A 229 -11.62 -9.65 -14.01
N LEU A 230 -12.25 -10.02 -12.91
CA LEU A 230 -11.67 -10.79 -11.82
C LEU A 230 -12.17 -12.22 -11.90
N VAL A 231 -11.27 -13.17 -12.13
CA VAL A 231 -11.60 -14.61 -12.22
C VAL A 231 -11.01 -15.34 -11.02
N VAL A 232 -11.88 -15.94 -10.20
CA VAL A 232 -11.49 -16.72 -9.01
C VAL A 232 -12.25 -18.04 -8.99
N ASN A 233 -11.54 -19.15 -8.99
CA ASN A 233 -12.11 -20.51 -8.97
C ASN A 233 -13.20 -20.73 -10.03
N GLY A 234 -13.01 -20.17 -11.23
CA GLY A 234 -13.97 -20.28 -12.34
C GLY A 234 -15.15 -19.31 -12.28
N ASN A 235 -15.26 -18.52 -11.24
CA ASN A 235 -16.26 -17.44 -11.17
C ASN A 235 -15.69 -16.17 -11.77
N SER A 236 -16.41 -15.55 -12.70
CA SER A 236 -16.08 -14.28 -13.34
C SER A 236 -16.87 -13.17 -12.64
N LEU A 237 -16.15 -12.14 -12.17
CA LEU A 237 -16.74 -10.96 -11.56
C LEU A 237 -16.28 -9.72 -12.33
N LEU A 238 -17.19 -8.75 -12.47
CA LEU A 238 -16.94 -7.46 -13.10
C LEU A 238 -17.33 -6.34 -12.14
N PRO A 239 -16.65 -5.18 -12.19
CA PRO A 239 -17.01 -4.06 -11.34
C PRO A 239 -18.37 -3.45 -11.77
N ILE A 240 -19.11 -2.90 -10.82
CA ILE A 240 -20.23 -2.01 -11.11
C ILE A 240 -19.65 -0.79 -11.81
N PRO A 241 -20.08 -0.45 -13.05
CA PRO A 241 -19.48 0.65 -13.79
C PRO A 241 -19.78 2.00 -13.13
N ASP A 242 -18.92 2.96 -13.39
CA ASP A 242 -19.00 4.36 -12.98
C ASP A 242 -18.81 4.64 -11.49
N TYR A 243 -18.53 3.62 -10.65
CA TYR A 243 -18.35 3.79 -9.20
C TYR A 243 -17.10 3.08 -8.69
N LYS A 244 -16.34 3.82 -7.89
CA LYS A 244 -15.17 3.32 -7.14
C LYS A 244 -15.16 3.85 -5.72
N ILE A 245 -14.42 3.21 -4.84
CA ILE A 245 -14.23 3.63 -3.45
C ILE A 245 -12.75 3.70 -3.12
N ALA A 246 -12.33 4.74 -2.37
CA ALA A 246 -11.01 4.78 -1.79
C ALA A 246 -11.00 4.08 -0.43
N LEU A 247 -9.95 3.32 -0.17
CA LEU A 247 -9.68 2.71 1.13
C LEU A 247 -8.72 3.60 1.91
N ASP A 248 -9.04 3.88 3.17
CA ASP A 248 -8.25 4.75 4.05
C ASP A 248 -6.92 4.07 4.44
N GLY A 249 -5.85 4.83 4.42
CA GLY A 249 -4.51 4.43 4.84
C GLY A 249 -3.51 4.30 3.68
N SER A 250 -2.25 4.16 4.06
CA SER A 250 -1.12 3.91 3.15
C SER A 250 -0.64 2.47 3.25
N ARG A 251 0.07 2.00 2.21
CA ARG A 251 0.62 0.64 2.18
C ARG A 251 2.13 0.65 2.03
N HIS A 252 2.77 -0.22 2.79
CA HIS A 252 4.23 -0.29 2.96
C HIS A 252 4.70 -1.74 2.93
N PHE A 253 5.93 -1.99 2.55
CA PHE A 253 6.53 -3.27 2.88
C PHE A 253 6.82 -3.32 4.38
N ALA A 254 6.52 -4.47 4.98
CA ALA A 254 6.72 -4.69 6.40
C ALA A 254 8.01 -5.50 6.61
N VAL A 255 8.89 -5.01 7.50
CA VAL A 255 10.20 -5.59 7.80
C VAL A 255 10.24 -6.01 9.26
N THR A 256 10.68 -7.25 9.56
CA THR A 256 10.86 -7.68 10.94
C THR A 256 11.96 -6.88 11.65
N ARG A 257 11.80 -6.63 12.94
CA ARG A 257 12.86 -6.05 13.80
C ARG A 257 13.73 -7.12 14.48
N ALA A 258 13.44 -8.41 14.23
CA ALA A 258 14.11 -9.52 14.92
C ALA A 258 15.52 -9.80 14.41
N THR A 259 15.91 -9.25 13.25
CA THR A 259 17.24 -9.48 12.68
C THR A 259 18.18 -8.30 12.91
N PRO A 260 19.49 -8.54 13.09
CA PRO A 260 20.46 -7.46 13.35
C PRO A 260 20.63 -6.50 12.15
N TYR A 261 20.23 -6.93 10.96
CA TYR A 261 20.32 -6.12 9.72
C TYR A 261 18.99 -5.45 9.31
N SER A 262 17.97 -5.48 10.17
CA SER A 262 16.65 -4.88 9.86
C SER A 262 16.73 -3.41 9.46
N GLN A 263 17.59 -2.63 10.14
CA GLN A 263 17.76 -1.22 9.82
C GLN A 263 18.43 -1.00 8.46
N ASP A 264 19.46 -1.79 8.14
CA ASP A 264 20.15 -1.70 6.86
C ASP A 264 19.24 -2.17 5.72
N LEU A 265 18.39 -3.17 5.97
CA LEU A 265 17.36 -3.64 5.04
C LEU A 265 16.36 -2.52 4.73
N LEU A 266 15.89 -1.80 5.74
CA LEU A 266 14.99 -0.65 5.55
C LEU A 266 15.64 0.46 4.76
N VAL A 267 16.89 0.82 5.08
CA VAL A 267 17.63 1.85 4.35
C VAL A 267 17.79 1.48 2.87
N ALA A 268 18.19 0.24 2.59
CA ALA A 268 18.32 -0.23 1.21
C ALA A 268 16.97 -0.21 0.48
N LEU A 269 15.92 -0.69 1.16
CA LEU A 269 14.57 -0.72 0.58
C LEU A 269 14.06 0.68 0.26
N ASP A 270 14.17 1.64 1.19
CA ASP A 270 13.69 3.01 1.01
C ASP A 270 14.45 3.75 -0.09
N GLN A 271 15.78 3.55 -0.19
CA GLN A 271 16.59 4.07 -1.29
C GLN A 271 16.13 3.49 -2.64
N GLY A 272 15.87 2.20 -2.69
CA GLY A 272 15.41 1.54 -3.90
C GLY A 272 13.99 1.96 -4.31
N ILE A 273 13.06 2.11 -3.35
CA ILE A 273 11.71 2.64 -3.60
C ILE A 273 11.82 4.05 -4.20
N ALA A 274 12.60 4.94 -3.58
CA ALA A 274 12.78 6.30 -4.08
C ALA A 274 13.36 6.33 -5.51
N GLU A 275 14.26 5.41 -5.84
CA GLU A 275 14.79 5.30 -7.19
C GLU A 275 13.75 4.78 -8.19
N LEU A 276 12.95 3.76 -7.81
CA LEU A 276 11.86 3.25 -8.65
C LEU A 276 10.75 4.30 -8.87
N GLU A 277 10.44 5.11 -7.85
CA GLU A 277 9.53 6.26 -7.99
C GLU A 277 10.09 7.30 -8.95
N ARG A 278 11.35 7.69 -8.77
CA ARG A 278 12.02 8.68 -9.60
C ARG A 278 12.01 8.33 -11.09
N ILE A 279 12.12 7.05 -11.43
CA ILE A 279 12.07 6.57 -12.82
C ILE A 279 10.65 6.21 -13.28
N GLY A 280 9.61 6.40 -12.45
CA GLY A 280 8.23 6.11 -12.76
C GLY A 280 7.86 4.61 -12.80
N ARG A 281 8.73 3.73 -12.31
CA ARG A 281 8.53 2.27 -12.39
C ARG A 281 7.35 1.78 -11.55
N ILE A 282 7.13 2.35 -10.37
CA ILE A 282 6.01 1.99 -9.49
C ILE A 282 4.68 2.34 -10.13
N GLU A 283 4.55 3.57 -10.64
CA GLU A 283 3.34 4.00 -11.35
C GLU A 283 3.08 3.16 -12.60
N GLN A 284 4.14 2.85 -13.38
CA GLN A 284 4.04 1.97 -14.55
C GLN A 284 3.52 0.58 -14.16
N ALA A 285 4.12 -0.05 -13.14
CA ALA A 285 3.72 -1.39 -12.71
C ALA A 285 2.27 -1.44 -12.25
N TYR A 286 1.80 -0.42 -11.52
CA TYR A 286 0.41 -0.34 -11.09
C TYR A 286 -0.57 -0.06 -12.22
N ARG A 287 -0.18 0.71 -13.24
CA ARG A 287 -1.01 0.90 -14.45
C ARG A 287 -1.12 -0.37 -15.27
N GLU A 288 0.00 -1.00 -15.57
CA GLU A 288 0.05 -2.21 -16.39
C GLU A 288 -0.61 -3.42 -15.72
N SER A 289 -0.56 -3.51 -14.39
CA SER A 289 -1.27 -4.53 -13.60
C SER A 289 -2.76 -4.23 -13.39
N GLY A 290 -3.26 -3.11 -13.91
CA GLY A 290 -4.65 -2.68 -13.78
C GLY A 290 -5.01 -2.04 -12.45
N PHE A 291 -4.11 -1.99 -11.48
CA PHE A 291 -4.41 -1.40 -10.18
C PHE A 291 -4.71 0.10 -10.27
N PHE A 292 -3.95 0.87 -11.05
CA PHE A 292 -4.26 2.24 -11.46
C PHE A 292 -4.86 2.21 -12.87
N HIS A 293 -6.07 1.65 -12.99
CA HIS A 293 -6.68 1.44 -14.28
C HIS A 293 -7.09 2.77 -14.93
N PRO A 294 -6.69 3.07 -16.19
CA PRO A 294 -6.99 4.36 -16.81
C PRO A 294 -8.48 4.62 -17.00
N ASP A 295 -9.28 3.59 -17.31
CA ASP A 295 -10.70 3.72 -17.60
C ASP A 295 -11.57 4.06 -16.39
N VAL A 296 -11.00 3.97 -15.15
CA VAL A 296 -11.73 4.36 -13.92
C VAL A 296 -11.38 5.77 -13.45
N THR A 297 -10.55 6.50 -14.18
CA THR A 297 -10.09 7.84 -13.76
C THR A 297 -11.28 8.77 -13.48
N ASP A 298 -12.27 8.77 -14.35
CA ASP A 298 -13.46 9.62 -14.27
C ASP A 298 -14.64 8.97 -13.51
N TRP A 299 -14.44 7.80 -12.91
CA TRP A 299 -15.49 7.16 -12.15
C TRP A 299 -15.79 7.93 -10.86
N ASN A 300 -17.07 7.91 -10.47
CA ASN A 300 -17.52 8.56 -9.24
C ASN A 300 -16.89 7.93 -8.02
N MET A 301 -16.05 8.71 -7.32
CA MET A 301 -15.44 8.30 -6.07
C MET A 301 -16.50 8.34 -4.96
N ILE A 302 -16.73 7.22 -4.32
CA ILE A 302 -17.52 7.15 -3.09
C ILE A 302 -16.53 7.29 -1.94
N GLY A 303 -16.55 8.48 -1.30
CA GLY A 303 -15.62 8.79 -0.22
C GLY A 303 -15.94 8.04 1.07
N SER A 304 -14.98 8.07 2.00
CA SER A 304 -15.13 7.56 3.36
C SER A 304 -16.29 8.19 4.14
N ASP A 305 -16.78 9.34 3.69
CA ASP A 305 -17.90 10.10 4.28
C ASP A 305 -19.26 9.70 3.69
N GLY A 306 -19.31 8.77 2.72
CA GLY A 306 -20.53 8.36 2.05
C GLY A 306 -21.11 9.40 1.08
N PHE A 307 -20.41 10.50 0.85
CA PHE A 307 -20.78 11.55 -0.10
C PHE A 307 -19.79 11.54 -1.27
N GLY A 308 -20.31 11.21 -2.46
CA GLY A 308 -19.56 11.45 -3.69
C GLY A 308 -19.36 12.96 -3.86
N GLN A 309 -18.16 13.41 -4.19
CA GLN A 309 -17.99 14.74 -4.77
C GLN A 309 -18.63 14.71 -6.16
N SER A 310 -19.92 15.05 -6.23
CA SER A 310 -20.58 15.25 -7.51
C SER A 310 -20.10 16.58 -8.09
N HIS A 311 -19.16 16.55 -9.01
CA HIS A 311 -19.10 17.56 -10.04
C HIS A 311 -20.31 17.34 -10.95
N LEU A 312 -21.13 18.42 -11.08
CA LEU A 312 -22.30 18.56 -11.95
C LEU A 312 -23.65 18.08 -11.36
N MET A 313 -24.23 18.90 -10.47
CA MET A 313 -25.68 19.07 -10.44
C MET A 313 -26.06 20.18 -11.43
N PRO A 314 -27.05 19.97 -12.31
CA PRO A 314 -27.69 21.09 -13.02
C PRO A 314 -28.50 21.95 -12.03
N ASP A 315 -28.39 23.26 -12.16
CA ASP A 315 -28.92 24.32 -11.28
C ASP A 315 -30.46 24.43 -11.14
N HIS A 316 -31.25 23.43 -11.41
CA HIS A 316 -32.72 23.58 -11.46
C HIS A 316 -33.53 22.68 -10.52
N LEU A 317 -32.95 22.18 -9.45
CA LEU A 317 -33.69 21.50 -8.38
C LEU A 317 -33.41 22.09 -6.98
N ALA A 318 -33.13 23.40 -6.92
CA ALA A 318 -32.85 24.12 -5.67
C ALA A 318 -34.08 24.66 -4.93
N ASP A 319 -35.31 24.48 -5.46
CA ASP A 319 -36.53 25.00 -4.84
C ASP A 319 -37.52 23.87 -4.53
N ASP A 320 -37.24 23.08 -3.45
CA ASP A 320 -38.26 22.28 -2.77
C ASP A 320 -38.36 22.73 -1.29
N PRO A 321 -39.47 23.42 -0.90
CA PRO A 321 -39.57 24.00 0.44
C PRO A 321 -39.88 23.03 1.58
N ASP A 322 -39.86 21.72 1.35
CA ASP A 322 -40.28 20.70 2.35
C ASP A 322 -39.14 19.97 3.09
N ASN A 323 -37.89 20.49 3.00
CA ASN A 323 -36.71 19.86 3.63
C ASN A 323 -36.35 20.44 5.03
N SER A 324 -37.35 20.82 5.83
CA SER A 324 -37.14 21.40 7.16
C SER A 324 -37.28 20.44 8.35
N MET A 325 -37.24 19.12 8.15
CA MET A 325 -37.18 18.17 9.26
C MET A 325 -36.13 17.10 9.01
N GLN A 326 -34.94 17.27 9.60
CA GLN A 326 -34.07 16.20 10.15
C GLN A 326 -32.64 16.69 10.46
N ASN A 327 -32.56 17.67 11.37
CA ASN A 327 -31.31 17.86 12.12
C ASN A 327 -31.56 17.41 13.58
N GLN A 328 -31.52 16.10 13.82
CA GLN A 328 -31.29 15.56 15.15
C GLN A 328 -29.94 14.86 15.16
N ILE A 329 -28.99 15.53 15.75
CA ILE A 329 -27.66 15.02 16.06
C ILE A 329 -27.81 13.98 17.18
N PHE A 330 -27.64 12.70 16.86
CA PHE A 330 -27.44 11.67 17.88
C PHE A 330 -25.99 11.69 18.34
N SER A 331 -25.79 11.90 19.64
CA SER A 331 -24.47 11.90 20.26
C SER A 331 -23.95 10.46 20.39
N LEU A 332 -22.62 10.30 20.33
CA LEU A 332 -21.92 9.01 20.47
C LEU A 332 -22.19 8.27 21.79
N SER A 333 -22.79 8.93 22.80
CA SER A 333 -23.17 8.34 24.08
C SER A 333 -24.37 7.41 24.00
N ASP A 334 -25.23 7.54 22.96
CA ASP A 334 -26.47 6.73 22.86
C ASP A 334 -26.27 5.36 22.21
N ILE A 335 -25.10 5.15 21.59
CA ILE A 335 -24.79 3.90 20.89
C ILE A 335 -24.21 2.85 21.85
N THR A 336 -23.51 3.26 22.89
CA THR A 336 -22.86 2.34 23.84
C THR A 336 -23.83 1.69 24.82
N SER A 337 -24.94 2.33 25.16
CA SER A 337 -25.93 1.79 26.11
C SER A 337 -26.85 0.71 25.54
N ARG A 338 -26.93 0.57 24.21
CA ARG A 338 -27.76 -0.45 23.54
C ARG A 338 -27.06 -1.77 23.24
N LEU A 339 -25.72 -1.81 23.34
CA LEU A 339 -24.94 -3.00 22.95
C LEU A 339 -24.51 -3.89 24.11
N TYR A 340 -24.65 -3.48 25.36
CA TYR A 340 -24.36 -4.31 26.54
C TYR A 340 -25.39 -4.02 27.67
N PRO A 341 -26.46 -4.78 27.78
CA PRO A 341 -27.26 -4.79 29.01
C PRO A 341 -26.46 -5.49 30.12
N GLU A 342 -26.23 -4.76 31.22
CA GLU A 342 -25.68 -5.35 32.44
C GLU A 342 -26.57 -6.45 32.93
N THR A 343 -26.05 -7.67 32.99
CA THR A 343 -26.70 -8.80 33.69
C THR A 343 -26.28 -8.73 35.16
N THR A 344 -27.20 -8.42 35.99
CA THR A 344 -27.22 -8.73 37.44
C THR A 344 -27.44 -10.21 37.67
#